data_935d9ec2c8b28892a14f95b36d635806
#
_entry.id   935d9ec2c8b28892a14f95b36d635806
#
_cell.length_a   1.000
_cell.length_b   1.000
_cell.length_c   1.000
_cell.angle_alpha   90.00
_cell.angle_beta   90.00
_cell.angle_gamma   90.00
#
_symmetry.space_group_name_H-M   'P 1'
#
loop_
_entity.id
_entity.type
_entity.pdbx_description
1 polymer ?
#
loop_
_entity_poly.entity_id
_entity_poly.type
_entity_poly.pdbx_seq_one_letter_code
_entity_poly.pdbx_strand_id
1 'polypeptide(L)'
;SESFFDAAYFYIDGVEQFNVSGEANWAYKEVPVSEGLHTYKWSYVKDYSVSSGNDTYYIDNISLFQEIPPFEGGWLYYDDGTYASCIGTGQPAPVYWAVSHPNTEEYAGYTITKLSVFDAADSGVAGSATATLMVAVGGTDAPGTIVTTQDVTFTGSGSFVEVELTTPVTVDPTQSLWIVAYCDELAYPAAGCAYIGNQNTDWISL
;
A
#
# COMPACT_ATOMS: atom_id res chain seq x y z
N SER A 1 36.85 19.09 -17.56
CA SER A 1 38.04 18.58 -16.89
C SER A 1 38.96 17.84 -17.87
N GLU A 2 40.21 17.59 -17.49
CA GLU A 2 41.16 16.85 -18.31
C GLU A 2 40.78 15.36 -18.37
N SER A 3 40.68 14.80 -19.60
CA SER A 3 40.34 13.39 -19.76
C SER A 3 41.45 12.48 -19.24
N PHE A 4 41.07 11.44 -18.50
CA PHE A 4 41.91 10.41 -17.88
C PHE A 4 42.72 10.84 -16.65
N PHE A 5 42.93 12.14 -16.43
CA PHE A 5 43.74 12.65 -15.31
C PHE A 5 42.90 13.23 -14.19
N ASP A 6 41.77 13.89 -14.56
CA ASP A 6 40.79 14.40 -13.61
C ASP A 6 39.53 13.55 -13.68
N ALA A 7 39.03 13.11 -12.55
CA ALA A 7 37.80 12.32 -12.51
C ALA A 7 36.93 12.58 -11.29
N ALA A 8 35.63 12.50 -11.51
CA ALA A 8 34.64 12.45 -10.46
C ALA A 8 34.23 11.01 -10.20
N TYR A 9 34.11 10.66 -8.93
CA TYR A 9 33.79 9.31 -8.47
C TYR A 9 32.58 9.35 -7.59
N PHE A 10 31.75 8.31 -7.68
CA PHE A 10 30.69 8.05 -6.72
C PHE A 10 30.91 6.73 -6.00
N TYR A 11 30.74 6.75 -4.69
CA TYR A 11 30.94 5.61 -3.81
C TYR A 11 29.72 5.37 -2.93
N ILE A 12 29.46 4.10 -2.65
CA ILE A 12 28.55 3.65 -1.59
C ILE A 12 29.40 2.81 -0.62
N ASP A 13 29.39 3.17 0.66
CA ASP A 13 30.17 2.51 1.74
C ASP A 13 31.65 2.32 1.42
N GLY A 14 32.21 3.29 0.71
CA GLY A 14 33.61 3.27 0.29
C GLY A 14 33.91 2.44 -0.96
N VAL A 15 32.90 1.78 -1.54
CA VAL A 15 33.03 1.02 -2.80
C VAL A 15 32.66 1.93 -3.97
N GLU A 16 33.56 2.05 -4.95
CA GLU A 16 33.30 2.81 -6.17
C GLU A 16 32.17 2.17 -6.98
N GLN A 17 31.20 2.99 -7.37
CA GLN A 17 30.06 2.58 -8.21
C GLN A 17 30.27 3.00 -9.67
N PHE A 18 30.71 4.22 -9.88
CA PHE A 18 31.07 4.73 -11.19
C PHE A 18 32.02 5.92 -11.09
N ASN A 19 32.67 6.25 -12.21
CA ASN A 19 33.44 7.47 -12.38
C ASN A 19 33.13 8.14 -13.71
N VAL A 20 33.46 9.43 -13.81
CA VAL A 20 33.34 10.25 -15.02
C VAL A 20 34.57 11.12 -15.14
N SER A 21 35.19 11.17 -16.33
CA SER A 21 36.38 11.95 -16.63
C SER A 21 36.23 12.70 -17.95
N GLY A 22 36.90 13.83 -18.10
CA GLY A 22 36.83 14.68 -19.28
C GLY A 22 35.57 15.55 -19.36
N GLU A 23 35.28 16.07 -20.54
CA GLU A 23 34.07 16.83 -20.83
C GLU A 23 32.92 15.87 -21.11
N ALA A 24 31.98 15.77 -20.15
CA ALA A 24 30.81 14.91 -20.25
C ALA A 24 29.52 15.73 -20.19
N ASN A 25 28.52 15.36 -20.96
CA ASN A 25 27.17 15.90 -20.85
C ASN A 25 26.45 15.32 -19.64
N TRP A 26 25.37 15.98 -19.22
CA TRP A 26 24.46 15.43 -18.23
C TRP A 26 24.02 14.00 -18.60
N ALA A 27 24.17 13.10 -17.67
CA ALA A 27 23.76 11.70 -17.83
C ALA A 27 23.10 11.22 -16.55
N TYR A 28 21.98 10.55 -16.68
CA TYR A 28 21.32 9.85 -15.58
C TYR A 28 22.14 8.62 -15.19
N LYS A 29 22.27 8.42 -13.87
CA LYS A 29 22.91 7.25 -13.28
C LYS A 29 22.02 6.68 -12.19
N GLU A 30 21.79 5.40 -12.26
CA GLU A 30 21.03 4.63 -11.29
C GLU A 30 21.94 3.54 -10.72
N VAL A 31 21.94 3.40 -9.41
CA VAL A 31 22.78 2.43 -8.70
C VAL A 31 21.93 1.74 -7.65
N PRO A 32 21.83 0.40 -7.68
CA PRO A 32 21.08 -0.35 -6.68
C PRO A 32 21.76 -0.24 -5.31
N VAL A 33 20.96 -0.06 -4.27
CA VAL A 33 21.40 0.04 -2.88
C VAL A 33 20.67 -1.03 -2.08
N SER A 34 21.38 -1.79 -1.26
CA SER A 34 20.77 -2.76 -0.34
C SER A 34 20.00 -2.05 0.77
N GLU A 35 19.18 -2.80 1.48
CA GLU A 35 18.51 -2.31 2.68
C GLU A 35 19.57 -2.02 3.78
N GLY A 36 19.40 -0.91 4.50
CA GLY A 36 20.24 -0.55 5.63
C GLY A 36 20.72 0.90 5.62
N LEU A 37 21.66 1.19 6.51
CA LEU A 37 22.31 2.50 6.60
C LEU A 37 23.52 2.53 5.68
N HIS A 38 23.56 3.48 4.76
CA HIS A 38 24.63 3.61 3.77
C HIS A 38 25.26 4.99 3.81
N THR A 39 26.53 5.04 3.44
CA THR A 39 27.27 6.29 3.26
C THR A 39 27.52 6.56 1.79
N TYR A 40 26.97 7.66 1.28
CA TYR A 40 27.15 8.11 -0.09
C TYR A 40 28.25 9.15 -0.15
N LYS A 41 29.21 8.97 -1.06
CA LYS A 41 30.32 9.90 -1.22
C LYS A 41 30.54 10.23 -2.69
N TRP A 42 30.54 11.52 -3.01
CA TRP A 42 31.02 12.05 -4.28
C TRP A 42 32.40 12.67 -4.06
N SER A 43 33.33 12.41 -4.96
CA SER A 43 34.70 12.88 -4.88
C SER A 43 35.19 13.30 -6.25
N TYR A 44 35.73 14.49 -6.35
CA TYR A 44 36.43 14.94 -7.53
C TYR A 44 37.95 14.94 -7.24
N VAL A 45 38.72 14.28 -8.10
CA VAL A 45 40.17 14.13 -7.96
C VAL A 45 40.82 14.72 -9.19
N LYS A 46 41.77 15.59 -8.97
CA LYS A 46 42.64 16.21 -9.98
C LYS A 46 44.06 15.73 -9.86
N ASP A 47 44.73 15.71 -11.01
CA ASP A 47 46.18 15.72 -10.97
C ASP A 47 46.76 17.14 -10.72
N TYR A 48 48.06 17.28 -10.77
CA TYR A 48 48.73 18.56 -10.45
C TYR A 48 49.10 19.37 -11.70
N SER A 49 48.75 18.92 -12.92
CA SER A 49 49.43 19.43 -14.12
C SER A 49 48.63 20.42 -14.93
N VAL A 50 47.41 20.15 -15.27
CA VAL A 50 46.63 20.97 -16.22
C VAL A 50 45.22 21.25 -15.65
N SER A 51 44.76 22.48 -15.86
CA SER A 51 43.34 22.83 -15.66
C SER A 51 42.68 23.01 -17.03
N SER A 52 41.71 22.18 -17.35
CA SER A 52 41.00 22.19 -18.60
C SER A 52 39.45 22.32 -18.37
N GLY A 53 38.81 23.11 -19.21
CA GLY A 53 37.37 23.36 -19.10
C GLY A 53 37.02 24.14 -17.81
N ASN A 54 35.88 23.84 -17.22
CA ASN A 54 35.45 24.47 -15.94
C ASN A 54 36.09 23.81 -14.73
N ASP A 55 36.81 22.73 -14.92
CA ASP A 55 37.56 22.03 -13.87
C ASP A 55 36.68 21.64 -12.66
N THR A 56 35.49 21.16 -12.93
CA THR A 56 34.46 20.91 -11.93
C THR A 56 33.54 19.76 -12.33
N TYR A 57 32.77 19.29 -11.38
CA TYR A 57 31.76 18.25 -11.51
C TYR A 57 30.44 18.73 -10.92
N TYR A 58 29.36 18.48 -11.65
CA TYR A 58 28.02 18.88 -11.24
C TYR A 58 27.16 17.65 -10.93
N ILE A 59 26.37 17.74 -9.86
CA ILE A 59 25.41 16.74 -9.43
C ILE A 59 24.08 17.44 -9.27
N ASP A 60 23.02 16.83 -9.76
CA ASP A 60 21.65 17.34 -9.63
C ASP A 60 20.65 16.21 -9.50
N ASN A 61 19.45 16.49 -8.99
CA ASN A 61 18.33 15.57 -8.89
C ASN A 61 18.66 14.24 -8.18
N ILE A 62 19.35 14.30 -7.04
CA ILE A 62 19.59 13.10 -6.22
C ILE A 62 18.27 12.65 -5.61
N SER A 63 17.84 11.44 -5.91
CA SER A 63 16.68 10.81 -5.31
C SER A 63 17.03 9.40 -4.83
N LEU A 64 16.46 9.03 -3.69
CA LEU A 64 16.45 7.66 -3.19
C LEU A 64 15.02 7.17 -3.31
N PHE A 65 14.83 6.11 -4.05
CA PHE A 65 13.53 5.46 -4.16
C PHE A 65 13.70 3.98 -3.81
N GLN A 66 12.72 3.44 -3.16
CA GLN A 66 12.63 2.02 -2.91
C GLN A 66 11.94 1.39 -4.12
N GLU A 67 12.58 0.40 -4.72
CA GLU A 67 11.90 -0.47 -5.65
C GLU A 67 10.97 -1.36 -4.82
N ILE A 68 9.67 -1.07 -4.86
CA ILE A 68 8.67 -1.92 -4.23
C ILE A 68 8.55 -3.14 -5.13
N PRO A 69 8.87 -4.36 -4.63
CA PRO A 69 8.69 -5.55 -5.44
C PRO A 69 7.22 -5.64 -5.88
N PRO A 70 6.95 -6.08 -7.11
CA PRO A 70 5.58 -6.19 -7.57
C PRO A 70 4.80 -7.09 -6.60
N PHE A 71 3.61 -6.65 -6.22
CA PHE A 71 2.71 -7.43 -5.40
C PHE A 71 2.37 -8.73 -6.14
N GLU A 72 2.74 -9.88 -5.55
CA GLU A 72 2.55 -11.18 -6.20
C GLU A 72 1.11 -11.74 -6.08
N GLY A 73 0.18 -10.91 -5.57
CA GLY A 73 -1.18 -11.29 -5.24
C GLY A 73 -1.29 -11.69 -3.77
N GLY A 74 -2.51 -11.80 -3.27
CA GLY A 74 -2.81 -12.12 -1.88
C GLY A 74 -3.95 -11.28 -1.35
N TRP A 75 -3.97 -11.06 -0.04
CA TRP A 75 -4.99 -10.29 0.64
C TRP A 75 -4.48 -8.89 1.00
N LEU A 76 -5.29 -7.87 0.72
CA LEU A 76 -5.15 -6.54 1.29
C LEU A 76 -5.93 -6.49 2.60
N TYR A 77 -5.27 -6.20 3.72
CA TYR A 77 -5.91 -6.13 5.02
C TYR A 77 -5.19 -5.13 5.94
N TYR A 78 -5.92 -4.62 6.92
CA TYR A 78 -5.38 -3.80 8.00
C TYR A 78 -5.52 -4.49 9.37
N ASP A 79 -6.12 -5.68 9.40
CA ASP A 79 -6.23 -6.47 10.62
C ASP A 79 -4.94 -7.25 10.92
N ASP A 80 -4.82 -7.72 12.15
CA ASP A 80 -3.72 -8.57 12.60
C ASP A 80 -4.11 -10.07 12.63
N GLY A 81 -5.27 -10.42 12.05
CA GLY A 81 -5.82 -11.76 12.05
C GLY A 81 -6.46 -12.18 13.38
N THR A 82 -6.56 -11.25 14.37
CA THR A 82 -7.14 -11.57 15.67
C THR A 82 -8.49 -10.88 15.87
N TYR A 83 -9.44 -11.63 16.41
CA TYR A 83 -10.72 -11.07 16.83
C TYR A 83 -10.55 -10.29 18.14
N ALA A 84 -10.94 -9.03 18.14
CA ALA A 84 -10.86 -8.17 19.33
C ALA A 84 -12.24 -7.83 19.90
N SER A 85 -13.21 -7.52 19.04
CA SER A 85 -14.54 -7.09 19.44
C SER A 85 -15.53 -7.24 18.27
N CYS A 86 -16.76 -6.85 18.48
CA CYS A 86 -17.79 -6.80 17.44
C CYS A 86 -18.50 -5.46 17.44
N ILE A 87 -19.05 -5.12 16.30
CA ILE A 87 -19.87 -3.93 16.10
C ILE A 87 -21.32 -4.33 15.81
N GLY A 88 -22.23 -3.41 16.05
CA GLY A 88 -23.63 -3.57 15.77
C GLY A 88 -24.44 -2.55 16.56
N THR A 89 -25.75 -2.61 16.39
CA THR A 89 -26.70 -1.75 17.09
C THR A 89 -27.44 -2.54 18.18
N GLY A 90 -27.83 -1.88 19.29
CA GLY A 90 -28.54 -2.54 20.37
C GLY A 90 -29.92 -3.08 20.00
N GLN A 91 -30.42 -2.75 18.82
CA GLN A 91 -31.63 -3.25 18.19
C GLN A 91 -31.33 -3.45 16.70
N PRO A 92 -32.02 -4.36 16.00
CA PRO A 92 -31.88 -4.50 14.56
C PRO A 92 -32.05 -3.16 13.83
N ALA A 93 -31.04 -2.77 13.08
CA ALA A 93 -31.03 -1.53 12.32
C ALA A 93 -30.05 -1.63 11.14
N PRO A 94 -30.23 -0.81 10.07
CA PRO A 94 -29.27 -0.73 9.00
C PRO A 94 -27.91 -0.24 9.49
N VAL A 95 -26.85 -0.96 9.13
CA VAL A 95 -25.47 -0.59 9.47
C VAL A 95 -24.59 -0.66 8.24
N TYR A 96 -23.79 0.38 8.04
CA TYR A 96 -22.69 0.40 7.09
C TYR A 96 -21.37 0.46 7.84
N TRP A 97 -20.38 -0.27 7.36
CA TRP A 97 -19.00 -0.11 7.80
C TRP A 97 -18.09 -0.28 6.58
N ALA A 98 -16.93 0.34 6.63
CA ALA A 98 -16.03 0.37 5.50
C ALA A 98 -14.57 0.47 5.92
N VAL A 99 -13.70 -0.05 5.06
CA VAL A 99 -12.25 0.17 5.12
C VAL A 99 -11.78 0.86 3.86
N SER A 100 -10.86 1.81 4.01
CA SER A 100 -10.28 2.59 2.92
C SER A 100 -8.83 2.21 2.68
N HIS A 101 -8.46 2.01 1.43
CA HIS A 101 -7.10 1.88 0.95
C HIS A 101 -6.77 3.10 0.08
N PRO A 102 -6.23 4.19 0.66
CA PRO A 102 -6.03 5.46 -0.06
C PRO A 102 -4.91 5.39 -1.08
N ASN A 103 -3.91 4.54 -0.87
CA ASN A 103 -2.74 4.41 -1.73
C ASN A 103 -2.80 3.06 -2.46
N THR A 104 -3.22 3.09 -3.71
CA THR A 104 -3.40 1.88 -4.52
C THR A 104 -2.35 1.73 -5.63
N GLU A 105 -1.35 2.60 -5.67
CA GLU A 105 -0.33 2.63 -6.73
C GLU A 105 0.43 1.30 -6.87
N GLU A 106 0.76 0.67 -5.75
CA GLU A 106 1.46 -0.63 -5.74
C GLU A 106 0.60 -1.80 -6.26
N TYR A 107 -0.72 -1.61 -6.31
CA TYR A 107 -1.69 -2.62 -6.78
C TYR A 107 -2.24 -2.31 -8.17
N ALA A 108 -1.59 -1.40 -8.90
CA ALA A 108 -2.03 -0.99 -10.23
C ALA A 108 -2.20 -2.16 -11.19
N GLY A 109 -3.39 -2.28 -11.77
CA GLY A 109 -3.72 -3.34 -12.73
C GLY A 109 -4.02 -4.72 -12.12
N TYR A 110 -3.88 -4.90 -10.80
CA TYR A 110 -4.36 -6.11 -10.13
C TYR A 110 -5.88 -6.17 -10.13
N THR A 111 -6.41 -7.36 -10.00
CA THR A 111 -7.85 -7.59 -10.02
C THR A 111 -8.29 -8.16 -8.69
N ILE A 112 -9.25 -7.50 -8.05
CA ILE A 112 -9.92 -7.98 -6.85
C ILE A 112 -10.93 -9.02 -7.28
N THR A 113 -10.76 -10.24 -6.84
CA THR A 113 -11.63 -11.37 -7.18
C THR A 113 -12.44 -11.87 -6.00
N LYS A 114 -11.99 -11.55 -4.76
CA LYS A 114 -12.61 -11.99 -3.52
C LYS A 114 -12.66 -10.86 -2.51
N LEU A 115 -13.64 -10.93 -1.62
CA LEU A 115 -13.71 -10.15 -0.40
C LEU A 115 -13.76 -11.10 0.80
N SER A 116 -13.31 -10.61 1.96
CA SER A 116 -13.33 -11.34 3.22
C SER A 116 -13.88 -10.44 4.31
N VAL A 117 -14.73 -11.00 5.18
CA VAL A 117 -15.33 -10.29 6.31
C VAL A 117 -15.40 -11.22 7.51
N PHE A 118 -15.16 -10.69 8.72
CA PHE A 118 -15.24 -11.49 9.93
C PHE A 118 -16.70 -11.64 10.40
N ASP A 119 -17.17 -12.88 10.47
CA ASP A 119 -18.49 -13.25 10.99
C ASP A 119 -18.37 -13.58 12.49
N ALA A 120 -18.78 -12.65 13.34
CA ALA A 120 -18.58 -12.76 14.79
C ALA A 120 -19.40 -13.88 15.45
N ALA A 121 -18.77 -14.76 16.21
CA ALA A 121 -19.41 -15.87 16.92
C ALA A 121 -20.37 -15.42 18.04
N ASP A 122 -20.11 -14.26 18.64
CA ASP A 122 -20.91 -13.71 19.73
C ASP A 122 -22.17 -13.01 19.25
N SER A 123 -22.39 -13.09 17.94
CA SER A 123 -23.60 -12.54 17.36
C SER A 123 -24.82 -13.22 17.99
N GLY A 124 -25.38 -12.73 19.01
CA GLY A 124 -26.67 -13.22 19.55
C GLY A 124 -27.82 -13.19 18.50
N VAL A 125 -27.43 -13.23 17.22
CA VAL A 125 -28.30 -13.38 16.06
C VAL A 125 -28.82 -14.80 16.08
N ALA A 126 -30.00 -14.96 16.59
CA ALA A 126 -30.77 -16.17 16.39
C ALA A 126 -31.16 -16.23 14.91
N GLY A 127 -30.24 -16.72 14.08
CA GLY A 127 -30.47 -16.85 12.63
C GLY A 127 -29.31 -16.31 11.79
N SER A 128 -29.34 -16.61 10.52
CA SER A 128 -28.42 -16.05 9.54
C SER A 128 -28.85 -14.68 9.09
N ALA A 129 -27.92 -13.73 9.03
CA ALA A 129 -28.15 -12.42 8.42
C ALA A 129 -27.44 -12.35 7.06
N THR A 130 -28.04 -11.71 6.08
CA THR A 130 -27.41 -11.42 4.81
C THR A 130 -26.83 -10.02 4.85
N ALA A 131 -25.55 -9.90 4.55
CA ALA A 131 -24.90 -8.62 4.31
C ALA A 131 -24.52 -8.47 2.85
N THR A 132 -24.46 -7.23 2.37
CA THR A 132 -23.94 -6.92 1.03
C THR A 132 -22.57 -6.31 1.16
N LEU A 133 -21.57 -6.98 0.63
CA LEU A 133 -20.21 -6.45 0.48
C LEU A 133 -20.12 -5.67 -0.83
N MET A 134 -19.41 -4.56 -0.84
CA MET A 134 -19.31 -3.67 -1.98
C MET A 134 -17.85 -3.23 -2.16
N VAL A 135 -17.44 -3.08 -3.41
CA VAL A 135 -16.20 -2.37 -3.75
C VAL A 135 -16.62 -1.00 -4.29
N ALA A 136 -16.02 0.04 -3.73
CA ALA A 136 -16.20 1.39 -4.23
C ALA A 136 -14.84 2.04 -4.55
N VAL A 137 -14.82 2.98 -5.49
CA VAL A 137 -13.63 3.68 -5.95
C VAL A 137 -13.79 5.19 -5.83
N GLY A 138 -12.69 5.88 -5.54
CA GLY A 138 -12.69 7.32 -5.27
C GLY A 138 -13.23 7.67 -3.89
N GLY A 139 -13.32 8.97 -3.62
CA GLY A 139 -13.69 9.50 -2.30
C GLY A 139 -12.51 9.59 -1.33
N THR A 140 -12.54 10.56 -0.43
CA THR A 140 -11.48 10.78 0.58
C THR A 140 -11.94 10.44 1.99
N ASP A 141 -13.10 10.95 2.39
CA ASP A 141 -13.66 10.80 3.74
C ASP A 141 -14.85 9.83 3.78
N ALA A 142 -15.27 9.37 2.63
CA ALA A 142 -16.35 8.40 2.45
C ALA A 142 -16.17 7.66 1.12
N PRO A 143 -16.74 6.44 0.99
CA PRO A 143 -16.72 5.69 -0.25
C PRO A 143 -17.28 6.51 -1.42
N GLY A 144 -16.60 6.46 -2.57
CA GLY A 144 -17.05 7.11 -3.80
C GLY A 144 -18.08 6.28 -4.55
N THR A 145 -17.76 5.90 -5.79
CA THR A 145 -18.70 5.15 -6.65
C THR A 145 -18.61 3.66 -6.37
N ILE A 146 -19.72 3.02 -6.04
CA ILE A 146 -19.81 1.56 -5.92
C ILE A 146 -19.70 0.95 -7.33
N VAL A 147 -18.72 0.05 -7.50
CA VAL A 147 -18.42 -0.59 -8.79
C VAL A 147 -18.85 -2.05 -8.86
N THR A 148 -18.96 -2.73 -7.71
CA THR A 148 -19.52 -4.09 -7.63
C THR A 148 -20.10 -4.35 -6.25
N THR A 149 -21.01 -5.31 -6.18
CA THR A 149 -21.66 -5.78 -4.94
C THR A 149 -21.69 -7.29 -4.92
N GLN A 150 -21.60 -7.88 -3.72
CA GLN A 150 -21.71 -9.31 -3.53
C GLN A 150 -22.33 -9.62 -2.17
N ASP A 151 -23.38 -10.44 -2.14
CA ASP A 151 -23.98 -10.84 -0.88
C ASP A 151 -23.17 -11.92 -0.17
N VAL A 152 -23.17 -11.85 1.15
CA VAL A 152 -22.55 -12.81 2.07
C VAL A 152 -23.53 -13.12 3.21
N THR A 153 -23.52 -14.36 3.70
CA THR A 153 -24.39 -14.78 4.81
C THR A 153 -23.56 -14.93 6.08
N PHE A 154 -23.93 -14.21 7.12
CA PHE A 154 -23.40 -14.36 8.48
C PHE A 154 -24.19 -15.44 9.22
N THR A 155 -23.46 -16.33 9.87
CA THR A 155 -24.03 -17.44 10.64
C THR A 155 -23.53 -17.47 12.09
N GLY A 156 -22.69 -16.49 12.48
CA GLY A 156 -22.01 -16.49 13.75
C GLY A 156 -20.89 -17.52 13.82
N SER A 157 -20.14 -17.66 12.73
CA SER A 157 -19.10 -18.70 12.60
C SER A 157 -17.86 -18.45 13.48
N GLY A 158 -17.61 -17.23 13.90
CA GLY A 158 -16.41 -16.83 14.61
C GLY A 158 -15.15 -16.89 13.75
N SER A 159 -15.30 -16.70 12.45
CA SER A 159 -14.21 -16.81 11.47
C SER A 159 -14.41 -15.85 10.30
N PHE A 160 -13.35 -15.64 9.53
CA PHE A 160 -13.47 -14.92 8.26
C PHE A 160 -14.29 -15.75 7.25
N VAL A 161 -15.22 -15.09 6.62
CA VAL A 161 -16.02 -15.61 5.51
C VAL A 161 -15.53 -14.96 4.22
N GLU A 162 -15.08 -15.78 3.29
CA GLU A 162 -14.65 -15.35 1.96
C GLU A 162 -15.79 -15.46 0.96
N VAL A 163 -15.90 -14.48 0.09
CA VAL A 163 -16.88 -14.48 -0.99
C VAL A 163 -16.22 -14.07 -2.31
N GLU A 164 -16.48 -14.85 -3.35
CA GLU A 164 -16.05 -14.57 -4.72
C GLU A 164 -16.89 -13.43 -5.32
N LEU A 165 -16.24 -12.47 -5.95
CA LEU A 165 -16.93 -11.42 -6.68
C LEU A 165 -17.45 -11.95 -8.02
N THR A 166 -18.74 -11.83 -8.25
CA THR A 166 -19.33 -12.16 -9.56
C THR A 166 -18.78 -11.25 -10.67
N THR A 167 -18.45 -10.02 -10.31
CA THR A 167 -17.79 -9.06 -11.20
C THR A 167 -16.49 -8.59 -10.57
N PRO A 168 -15.34 -9.16 -10.95
CA PRO A 168 -14.03 -8.72 -10.47
C PRO A 168 -13.74 -7.25 -10.81
N VAL A 169 -12.93 -6.58 -9.95
CA VAL A 169 -12.64 -5.15 -10.08
C VAL A 169 -11.13 -4.96 -10.29
N THR A 170 -10.75 -4.32 -11.40
CA THR A 170 -9.37 -3.93 -11.63
C THR A 170 -9.04 -2.66 -10.84
N VAL A 171 -7.94 -2.67 -10.11
CA VAL A 171 -7.49 -1.54 -9.30
C VAL A 171 -6.98 -0.41 -10.21
N ASP A 172 -7.56 0.78 -10.04
CA ASP A 172 -7.12 2.02 -10.66
C ASP A 172 -6.18 2.74 -9.67
N PRO A 173 -4.89 2.90 -9.99
CA PRO A 173 -3.92 3.50 -9.07
C PRO A 173 -4.17 4.99 -8.79
N THR A 174 -5.04 5.62 -9.56
CA THR A 174 -5.37 7.05 -9.40
C THR A 174 -6.53 7.31 -8.45
N GLN A 175 -7.15 6.25 -7.93
CA GLN A 175 -8.32 6.33 -7.06
C GLN A 175 -8.11 5.53 -5.77
N SER A 176 -8.66 6.05 -4.67
CA SER A 176 -8.78 5.26 -3.44
C SER A 176 -9.73 4.07 -3.66
N LEU A 177 -9.43 2.98 -2.98
CA LEU A 177 -10.25 1.78 -2.97
C LEU A 177 -10.96 1.68 -1.62
N TRP A 178 -12.23 1.37 -1.63
CA TRP A 178 -13.03 1.15 -0.45
C TRP A 178 -13.71 -0.22 -0.50
N ILE A 179 -13.62 -0.93 0.60
CA ILE A 179 -14.44 -2.12 0.83
C ILE A 179 -15.51 -1.72 1.85
N VAL A 180 -16.77 -1.91 1.47
CA VAL A 180 -17.92 -1.50 2.26
C VAL A 180 -18.78 -2.73 2.52
N ALA A 181 -19.28 -2.84 3.74
CA ALA A 181 -20.29 -3.82 4.07
C ALA A 181 -21.56 -3.11 4.54
N TYR A 182 -22.69 -3.69 4.20
CA TYR A 182 -24.01 -3.23 4.57
C TYR A 182 -24.87 -4.39 5.04
N CYS A 183 -25.59 -4.19 6.12
CA CYS A 183 -26.60 -5.11 6.58
C CYS A 183 -27.84 -4.33 7.04
N ASP A 184 -29.01 -4.75 6.58
CA ASP A 184 -30.29 -4.07 6.90
C ASP A 184 -30.69 -4.20 8.38
N GLU A 185 -30.41 -5.33 8.97
CA GLU A 185 -30.86 -5.70 10.31
C GLU A 185 -29.74 -6.24 11.17
N LEU A 186 -28.66 -5.46 11.31
CA LEU A 186 -27.52 -5.86 12.13
C LEU A 186 -27.80 -5.59 13.60
N ALA A 187 -28.17 -6.62 14.35
CA ALA A 187 -28.22 -6.54 15.80
C ALA A 187 -26.83 -6.81 16.40
N TYR A 188 -26.48 -6.07 17.45
CA TYR A 188 -25.24 -6.32 18.20
C TYR A 188 -25.31 -7.70 18.89
N PRO A 189 -24.23 -8.49 18.89
CA PRO A 189 -22.97 -8.31 18.16
C PRO A 189 -23.00 -9.07 16.83
N ALA A 190 -22.66 -8.46 15.72
CA ALA A 190 -22.82 -9.13 14.42
C ALA A 190 -21.64 -9.08 13.46
N ALA A 191 -20.79 -8.08 13.51
CA ALA A 191 -19.57 -8.03 12.73
C ALA A 191 -18.33 -7.91 13.62
N GLY A 192 -17.28 -8.62 13.27
CA GLY A 192 -16.02 -8.54 14.01
C GLY A 192 -15.21 -7.32 13.64
N CYS A 193 -14.42 -6.83 14.56
CA CYS A 193 -13.37 -5.85 14.31
C CYS A 193 -12.06 -6.30 14.96
N ALA A 194 -10.96 -6.08 14.28
CA ALA A 194 -9.63 -6.35 14.82
C ALA A 194 -9.15 -5.20 15.70
N TYR A 195 -8.39 -5.52 16.74
CA TYR A 195 -7.70 -4.54 17.56
C TYR A 195 -6.27 -4.37 17.03
N ILE A 196 -6.02 -3.24 16.37
CA ILE A 196 -4.66 -2.86 16.02
C ILE A 196 -4.16 -1.94 17.11
N GLY A 197 -3.54 -2.46 18.15
CA GLY A 197 -2.90 -1.80 19.29
C GLY A 197 -3.02 -0.28 19.29
N ASN A 198 -2.97 0.42 20.32
CA ASN A 198 -2.97 1.86 20.62
C ASN A 198 -3.02 2.92 19.48
N GLN A 199 -3.44 2.56 18.29
CA GLN A 199 -3.67 3.49 17.21
C GLN A 199 -5.14 3.90 17.24
N ASN A 200 -5.38 5.18 17.42
CA ASN A 200 -6.69 5.82 17.28
C ASN A 200 -7.12 5.82 15.80
N THR A 201 -7.24 4.68 15.21
CA THR A 201 -7.69 4.57 13.84
C THR A 201 -9.01 3.81 13.85
N ASP A 202 -9.97 4.41 13.26
CA ASP A 202 -11.31 3.89 13.07
C ASP A 202 -11.23 2.76 12.06
N TRP A 203 -11.34 1.53 12.52
CA TRP A 203 -10.94 0.40 11.83
C TRP A 203 -11.95 -0.66 11.91
N ILE A 204 -12.33 -0.99 10.77
CA ILE A 204 -13.03 -2.18 10.47
C ILE A 204 -12.28 -2.80 9.33
N SER A 205 -11.58 -3.87 9.64
CA SER A 205 -11.15 -4.79 8.64
C SER A 205 -12.38 -5.55 8.17
N LEU A 206 -12.72 -5.44 6.92
CA LEU A 206 -13.77 -6.22 6.30
C LEU A 206 -13.24 -7.54 5.83
#